data_d06eb5da2a9bb6d8b48e82a343e2a196
#
_entry.id   d06eb5da2a9bb6d8b48e82a343e2a196
#
_cell.length_a   1.000
_cell.length_b   1.000
_cell.length_c   1.000
_cell.angle_alpha   90.00
_cell.angle_beta   90.00
_cell.angle_gamma   90.00
#
_symmetry.space_group_name_H-M   'P 1'
#
loop_
_entity.id
_entity.type
_entity.pdbx_description
1 polymer ?
#
loop_
_entity_poly.entity_id
_entity_poly.type
_entity_poly.pdbx_seq_one_letter_code
_entity_poly.pdbx_strand_id
1 'polypeptide(L)'
;MSVLKIQFSAILIFSSSLLFAQKVFSVDYASQADIKVFVVDYESQTDLNVYKVDYESQAKGNEGLWYFVNYKSLSDKTIYFVDYQSQADVLVYFVEYESQAGWLKNIKKYLFY
;
A
#
# COMPACT_ATOMS: atom_id res chain seq x y z
N MET A 1 -46.28 14.61 17.45
CA MET A 1 -45.84 14.38 17.19
C MET A 1 -44.58 14.38 16.97
N SER A 2 -43.97 14.37 17.06
CA SER A 2 -42.88 14.49 17.02
C SER A 2 -42.09 13.61 16.58
N VAL A 3 -41.91 13.21 16.36
CA VAL A 3 -41.27 12.32 15.99
C VAL A 3 -40.28 12.33 15.23
N LEU A 4 -39.99 12.54 14.85
CA LEU A 4 -39.21 12.53 14.08
C LEU A 4 -37.99 12.57 14.19
N LYS A 5 -37.48 12.82 14.34
CA LYS A 5 -36.46 13.02 14.50
C LYS A 5 -35.57 12.18 14.49
N ILE A 6 -35.05 11.95 14.41
CA ILE A 6 -34.35 11.13 14.56
C ILE A 6 -33.54 10.65 13.77
N GLN A 7 -33.22 10.46 13.25
CA GLN A 7 -32.60 9.88 12.53
C GLN A 7 -31.43 10.14 12.12
N PHE A 8 -30.75 10.53 11.89
CA PHE A 8 -29.77 10.99 11.39
C PHE A 8 -28.57 10.50 11.86
N SER A 9 -28.42 10.32 12.53
CA SER A 9 -27.30 9.95 13.15
C SER A 9 -26.50 8.95 12.46
N ALA A 10 -27.03 8.21 11.78
CA ALA A 10 -26.34 7.15 11.22
C ALA A 10 -25.26 7.47 10.34
N ILE A 11 -25.24 8.53 9.89
CA ILE A 11 -24.35 8.85 8.99
C ILE A 11 -22.99 8.82 9.23
N LEU A 12 -22.54 9.06 10.14
CA LEU A 12 -21.26 9.20 10.33
C LEU A 12 -20.41 8.12 10.20
N ILE A 13 -20.72 7.10 10.22
CA ILE A 13 -19.96 6.10 10.23
C ILE A 13 -19.01 5.91 9.23
N PHE A 14 -19.23 6.12 8.11
CA PHE A 14 -18.46 5.71 7.12
C PHE A 14 -17.18 6.25 6.94
N SER A 15 -16.87 7.24 7.32
CA SER A 15 -15.62 7.83 6.97
C SER A 15 -14.44 7.01 7.39
N SER A 16 -14.52 6.21 8.37
CA SER A 16 -13.36 5.47 8.82
C SER A 16 -12.92 4.40 7.86
N SER A 17 -13.79 3.94 7.02
CA SER A 17 -13.41 2.86 6.14
C SER A 17 -12.49 3.31 5.03
N LEU A 18 -12.25 4.60 4.90
CA LEU A 18 -11.40 5.07 3.84
C LEU A 18 -9.97 5.22 4.24
N LEU A 19 -9.62 4.87 5.47
CA LEU A 19 -8.30 5.13 5.97
C LEU A 19 -7.41 3.92 5.83
N PHE A 20 -6.99 3.63 4.64
CA PHE A 20 -5.95 2.66 4.46
C PHE A 20 -4.62 3.33 4.67
N ALA A 21 -3.65 2.60 5.16
CA ALA A 21 -2.29 3.05 5.28
C ALA A 21 -1.40 1.98 4.68
N GLN A 22 -0.29 2.36 4.12
CA GLN A 22 0.65 1.42 3.53
C GLN A 22 1.96 1.48 4.32
N LYS A 23 1.90 1.00 5.55
CA LYS A 23 3.10 0.85 6.39
C LYS A 23 3.70 -0.51 6.07
N VAL A 24 4.91 -0.50 5.58
CA VAL A 24 5.54 -1.69 5.01
C VAL A 24 6.77 -2.07 5.79
N PHE A 25 6.93 -3.32 6.10
CA PHE A 25 8.14 -3.85 6.73
C PHE A 25 8.79 -4.86 5.82
N SER A 26 10.09 -4.67 5.55
CA SER A 26 10.86 -5.58 4.71
C SER A 26 11.42 -6.70 5.58
N VAL A 27 11.03 -7.93 5.28
CA VAL A 27 11.48 -9.10 6.03
C VAL A 27 12.73 -9.70 5.40
N ASP A 28 13.45 -10.52 6.17
CA ASP A 28 14.71 -11.11 5.72
C ASP A 28 14.53 -12.40 4.93
N TYR A 29 13.37 -13.04 5.03
CA TYR A 29 13.12 -14.32 4.38
C TYR A 29 11.78 -14.31 3.67
N ALA A 30 11.74 -14.88 2.46
CA ALA A 30 10.52 -14.93 1.65
C ALA A 30 9.35 -15.56 2.38
N SER A 31 9.62 -16.58 3.21
CA SER A 31 8.56 -17.29 3.93
C SER A 31 7.85 -16.43 4.96
N GLN A 32 8.40 -15.28 5.32
CA GLN A 32 7.81 -14.40 6.32
C GLN A 32 7.02 -13.26 5.66
N ALA A 33 7.02 -13.16 4.34
CA ALA A 33 6.42 -12.03 3.65
C ALA A 33 4.98 -12.29 3.25
N ASP A 34 4.15 -11.25 3.35
CA ASP A 34 2.82 -11.27 2.77
C ASP A 34 2.93 -11.15 1.25
N ILE A 35 3.90 -10.38 0.76
CA ILE A 35 4.03 -10.06 -0.66
C ILE A 35 5.48 -10.10 -1.08
N LYS A 36 5.78 -10.77 -2.19
CA LYS A 36 7.13 -10.80 -2.75
C LYS A 36 7.22 -9.75 -3.83
N VAL A 37 8.23 -8.91 -3.75
CA VAL A 37 8.37 -7.73 -4.59
C VAL A 37 9.65 -7.80 -5.41
N PHE A 38 9.57 -7.56 -6.70
CA PHE A 38 10.77 -7.39 -7.53
C PHE A 38 10.84 -5.94 -7.99
N VAL A 39 11.99 -5.30 -7.80
CA VAL A 39 12.18 -3.91 -8.21
C VAL A 39 12.72 -3.91 -9.64
N VAL A 40 11.94 -3.33 -10.56
CA VAL A 40 12.34 -3.27 -11.97
C VAL A 40 13.23 -2.07 -12.23
N ASP A 41 14.04 -2.14 -13.29
CA ASP A 41 14.95 -1.07 -13.64
C ASP A 41 14.28 0.04 -14.45
N TYR A 42 13.17 -0.26 -15.09
CA TYR A 42 12.50 0.70 -15.97
C TYR A 42 11.03 0.81 -15.62
N GLU A 43 10.53 2.03 -15.59
CA GLU A 43 9.13 2.30 -15.23
C GLU A 43 8.15 1.58 -16.16
N SER A 44 8.52 1.40 -17.42
CA SER A 44 7.66 0.73 -18.39
C SER A 44 7.34 -0.72 -18.03
N GLN A 45 8.11 -1.32 -17.12
CA GLN A 45 7.94 -2.72 -16.76
C GLN A 45 7.18 -2.91 -15.45
N THR A 46 6.83 -1.83 -14.76
CA THR A 46 6.28 -1.93 -13.41
C THR A 46 4.79 -2.22 -13.38
N ASP A 47 4.34 -2.85 -12.31
CA ASP A 47 2.93 -2.95 -11.98
C ASP A 47 2.50 -1.74 -11.17
N LEU A 48 3.38 -1.27 -10.29
CA LEU A 48 3.09 -0.21 -9.33
C LEU A 48 4.29 0.72 -9.22
N ASN A 49 4.07 2.02 -9.41
CA ASN A 49 5.07 3.02 -9.10
C ASN A 49 4.95 3.36 -7.61
N VAL A 50 6.03 3.22 -6.87
CA VAL A 50 6.05 3.44 -5.43
C VAL A 50 6.88 4.67 -5.10
N TYR A 51 6.30 5.55 -4.29
CA TYR A 51 7.02 6.67 -3.70
C TYR A 51 7.18 6.40 -2.20
N LYS A 52 8.41 6.45 -1.71
CA LYS A 52 8.69 6.25 -0.30
C LYS A 52 8.42 7.55 0.41
N VAL A 53 7.37 7.58 1.23
CA VAL A 53 7.03 8.78 1.98
C VAL A 53 7.89 8.89 3.23
N ASP A 54 8.10 10.13 3.70
CA ASP A 54 8.96 10.37 4.85
C ASP A 54 8.22 10.24 6.17
N TYR A 55 6.91 10.39 6.17
CA TYR A 55 6.12 10.37 7.39
C TYR A 55 4.93 9.43 7.24
N GLU A 56 4.58 8.76 8.33
CA GLU A 56 3.49 7.79 8.34
C GLU A 56 2.17 8.41 7.85
N SER A 57 1.92 9.66 8.20
CA SER A 57 0.67 10.33 7.81
C SER A 57 0.51 10.49 6.30
N GLN A 58 1.59 10.34 5.54
CA GLN A 58 1.55 10.46 4.09
C GLN A 58 1.26 9.14 3.41
N ALA A 59 1.29 8.02 4.13
CA ALA A 59 1.10 6.69 3.56
C ALA A 59 -0.38 6.34 3.52
N LYS A 60 -1.14 7.08 2.69
CA LYS A 60 -2.58 6.92 2.62
C LYS A 60 -3.00 6.17 1.38
N GLY A 61 -4.07 5.40 1.51
CA GLY A 61 -4.67 4.71 0.38
C GLY A 61 -3.81 3.56 -0.12
N ASN A 62 -4.16 3.07 -1.31
CA ASN A 62 -3.44 1.98 -1.96
C ASN A 62 -3.00 2.44 -3.34
N GLU A 63 -2.17 3.49 -3.36
CA GLU A 63 -1.70 4.09 -4.60
C GLU A 63 -0.18 4.24 -4.64
N GLY A 64 0.51 3.37 -3.94
CA GLY A 64 1.97 3.35 -4.00
C GLY A 64 2.68 4.30 -3.05
N LEU A 65 1.99 4.85 -2.07
CA LEU A 65 2.63 5.70 -1.07
C LEU A 65 3.00 4.82 0.12
N TRP A 66 4.25 4.41 0.17
CA TRP A 66 4.72 3.47 1.19
C TRP A 66 5.57 4.15 2.25
N TYR A 67 5.24 3.85 3.51
CA TYR A 67 6.06 4.25 4.64
C TYR A 67 6.74 3.00 5.21
N PHE A 68 8.07 2.98 5.19
CA PHE A 68 8.81 1.82 5.69
C PHE A 68 8.98 1.94 7.20
N VAL A 69 8.52 0.94 7.93
CA VAL A 69 8.60 0.91 9.39
C VAL A 69 9.78 0.03 9.82
N ASN A 70 10.25 0.25 11.04
CA ASN A 70 11.41 -0.45 11.56
C ASN A 70 11.05 -1.75 12.29
N TYR A 71 9.77 -1.97 12.58
CA TYR A 71 9.35 -3.16 13.29
C TYR A 71 8.14 -3.77 12.60
N LYS A 72 8.12 -5.11 12.49
CA LYS A 72 7.03 -5.83 11.85
C LYS A 72 5.70 -5.52 12.49
N SER A 73 5.67 -5.37 13.81
CA SER A 73 4.42 -5.12 14.54
C SER A 73 3.74 -3.81 14.16
N LEU A 74 4.46 -2.90 13.52
CA LEU A 74 3.90 -1.62 13.12
C LEU A 74 3.45 -1.62 11.66
N SER A 75 3.66 -2.72 10.93
CA SER A 75 3.38 -2.75 9.50
C SER A 75 1.96 -3.18 9.18
N ASP A 76 1.46 -2.71 8.06
CA ASP A 76 0.21 -3.20 7.47
C ASP A 76 0.51 -4.39 6.56
N LYS A 77 1.66 -4.38 5.90
CA LYS A 77 2.09 -5.47 5.01
C LYS A 77 3.57 -5.72 5.18
N THR A 78 3.94 -6.99 5.15
CA THR A 78 5.34 -7.39 5.12
C THR A 78 5.70 -7.75 3.70
N ILE A 79 6.87 -7.32 3.25
CA ILE A 79 7.33 -7.58 1.90
C ILE A 79 8.71 -8.22 1.95
N TYR A 80 9.03 -8.96 0.91
CA TYR A 80 10.36 -9.51 0.71
C TYR A 80 10.80 -9.15 -0.70
N PHE A 81 11.97 -8.52 -0.83
CA PHE A 81 12.51 -8.18 -2.13
C PHE A 81 13.20 -9.40 -2.72
N VAL A 82 12.66 -9.90 -3.84
CA VAL A 82 13.22 -11.09 -4.50
C VAL A 82 14.27 -10.67 -5.51
N ASP A 83 15.16 -11.62 -5.86
CA ASP A 83 16.26 -11.35 -6.78
C ASP A 83 15.85 -11.53 -8.24
N TYR A 84 14.78 -12.26 -8.50
CA TYR A 84 14.36 -12.56 -9.85
C TYR A 84 12.89 -12.24 -10.05
N GLN A 85 12.57 -11.66 -11.20
CA GLN A 85 11.20 -11.27 -11.53
C GLN A 85 10.22 -12.43 -11.44
N SER A 86 10.65 -13.63 -11.83
CA SER A 86 9.77 -14.80 -11.81
C SER A 86 9.31 -15.23 -10.43
N GLN A 87 9.96 -14.72 -9.38
CA GLN A 87 9.60 -15.06 -8.01
C GLN A 87 8.66 -14.03 -7.38
N ALA A 88 8.36 -12.94 -8.08
CA ALA A 88 7.64 -11.83 -7.49
C ALA A 88 6.13 -11.98 -7.62
N ASP A 89 5.42 -11.45 -6.63
CA ASP A 89 3.97 -11.29 -6.69
C ASP A 89 3.65 -9.97 -7.41
N VAL A 90 4.50 -8.97 -7.28
CA VAL A 90 4.28 -7.65 -7.87
C VAL A 90 5.61 -7.02 -8.30
N LEU A 91 5.58 -6.31 -9.41
CA LEU A 91 6.73 -5.58 -9.93
C LEU A 91 6.59 -4.11 -9.55
N VAL A 92 7.64 -3.55 -8.98
CA VAL A 92 7.63 -2.22 -8.42
C VAL A 92 8.75 -1.36 -9.02
N TYR A 93 8.46 -0.11 -9.29
CA TYR A 93 9.47 0.86 -9.69
C TYR A 93 9.38 2.03 -8.69
N PHE A 94 10.52 2.40 -8.07
CA PHE A 94 10.53 3.49 -7.12
C PHE A 94 10.68 4.82 -7.85
N VAL A 95 9.74 5.72 -7.64
CA VAL A 95 9.72 7.04 -8.28
C VAL A 95 10.24 8.11 -7.32
N GLU A 96 10.67 9.23 -7.88
CA GLU A 96 11.27 10.31 -7.12
C GLU A 96 10.26 11.35 -6.61
N TYR A 97 9.08 11.39 -7.17
CA TYR A 97 8.07 12.37 -6.80
C TYR A 97 6.75 11.69 -6.46
N GLU A 98 6.09 12.20 -5.43
CA GLU A 98 4.82 11.63 -4.98
C GLU A 98 3.78 11.58 -6.09
N SER A 99 3.75 12.60 -6.95
CA SER A 99 2.78 12.67 -8.04
C SER A 99 2.92 11.55 -9.07
N GLN A 100 4.03 10.84 -9.06
CA GLN A 100 4.28 9.75 -10.01
C GLN A 100 3.84 8.40 -9.47
N ALA A 101 3.48 8.32 -8.18
CA ALA A 101 3.07 7.06 -7.56
C ALA A 101 1.73 6.59 -8.11
N GLY A 102 1.54 5.31 -8.15
CA GLY A 102 0.25 4.73 -8.54
C GLY A 102 0.37 3.44 -9.30
N TRP A 103 -0.75 2.76 -9.43
CA TRP A 103 -0.83 1.50 -10.15
C TRP A 103 -0.89 1.73 -11.65
N LEU A 104 -0.03 1.03 -12.39
CA LEU A 104 -0.10 1.00 -13.83
C LEU A 104 -0.92 -0.21 -14.26
N LYS A 105 -0.90 -1.28 -13.47
CA LYS A 105 -1.67 -2.48 -13.75
C LYS A 105 -2.50 -2.82 -12.53
N ASN A 106 -3.78 -2.54 -12.59
CA ASN A 106 -4.66 -2.68 -11.43
C ASN A 106 -4.96 -4.12 -11.02
N ILE A 107 -4.61 -5.09 -11.83
CA ILE A 107 -4.95 -6.47 -11.56
C ILE A 107 -4.32 -7.00 -10.27
N LYS A 108 -3.25 -6.40 -9.81
CA LYS A 108 -2.58 -6.83 -8.60
C LYS A 108 -2.83 -5.91 -7.41
N LYS A 109 -3.70 -4.94 -7.57
CA LYS A 109 -3.97 -3.97 -6.53
C LYS A 109 -4.52 -4.62 -5.26
N TYR A 110 -5.21 -5.75 -5.40
CA TYR A 110 -5.79 -6.45 -4.27
C TYR A 110 -4.74 -6.92 -3.24
N LEU A 111 -3.49 -7.08 -3.66
CA LEU A 111 -2.45 -7.57 -2.75
C LEU A 111 -2.21 -6.62 -1.57
N PHE A 112 -2.54 -5.35 -1.72
CA PHE A 112 -2.26 -4.34 -0.71
C PHE A 112 -3.51 -3.84 0.01
N TYR A 113 -4.60 -4.51 -0.12
CA TYR A 113 -5.79 -4.20 0.66
C TYR A 113 -5.77 -4.84 2.05
#